data_160c0f1d2e249863d5de220f3d0d9706
#
_entry.id   160c0f1d2e249863d5de220f3d0d9706
#
_cell.length_a   1.000
_cell.length_b   1.000
_cell.length_c   1.000
_cell.angle_alpha   90.00
_cell.angle_beta   90.00
_cell.angle_gamma   90.00
#
_symmetry.space_group_name_H-M   'P 1'
#
loop_
_entity.id
_entity.type
_entity.pdbx_description
1 polymer ?
#
loop_
_entity_poly.entity_id
_entity_poly.type
_entity_poly.pdbx_seq_one_letter_code
_entity_poly.pdbx_strand_id
1 'polypeptide(L)'
;MSRQTPTTALALDDAGLLQADGTALKLPPKERAVLRLLLARAPGVVRKDEFAAQAWAGREMSDESLARCISRVRQLLQPRGVQVEAVYGLGYRLVDQAAPVPAAPSAQALDSHAHARQLMQQRTPAAMGLAIELLRDLVRESPSFGPARVALGDALAIAVGWGHLATPAAVAEGLAALDGLDAGLPGLHAVRGALLDMAWRFDEARRSFELALAADPDGTDTLLGFARHLLYTDDAAGAVARLRRVRELAPHALHVRMTLTRALVQGGHGAEAVAEAQATVRDNPGQLLTLAFSLAIQSMVAPQPELEAAALRLTQGLDTPPFVWTVASFVLSRLGRREATLDIVDTALLCSRTTAGEAALYAAPLAALGEHDRAAALLRAAVDERCGMMAMVLRDPAHAHWLPQHPAGRALLHDVFGEASLA
;
A
#
# COMPACT_ATOMS: atom_id res chain seq x y z
N MET A 1 23.72 7.08 17.26
CA MET A 1 23.70 6.59 18.64
C MET A 1 22.58 5.58 18.74
N SER A 2 22.92 4.30 18.68
CA SER A 2 22.02 3.17 18.68
C SER A 2 21.28 3.09 20.02
N ARG A 3 19.97 3.29 20.04
CA ARG A 3 19.13 2.94 21.19
C ARG A 3 18.91 1.43 21.15
N GLN A 4 19.68 0.72 21.95
CA GLN A 4 19.37 -0.65 22.32
C GLN A 4 18.02 -0.67 23.03
N THR A 5 17.09 -1.45 22.49
CA THR A 5 15.88 -1.90 23.18
C THR A 5 16.30 -2.63 24.45
N PRO A 6 15.76 -2.30 25.64
CA PRO A 6 16.02 -3.05 26.84
C PRO A 6 15.16 -4.32 26.84
N THR A 7 15.50 -5.31 26.05
CA THR A 7 15.18 -6.67 26.38
C THR A 7 16.14 -6.98 27.52
N THR A 8 15.64 -7.09 28.74
CA THR A 8 16.37 -7.58 29.90
C THR A 8 17.25 -8.72 29.44
N ALA A 9 18.55 -8.64 29.66
CA ALA A 9 19.54 -9.52 29.05
C ALA A 9 19.41 -10.96 29.58
N LEU A 10 18.31 -11.63 29.22
CA LEU A 10 18.10 -13.06 29.40
C LEU A 10 18.66 -13.75 28.17
N ALA A 11 19.89 -14.20 28.23
CA ALA A 11 20.53 -15.01 27.21
C ALA A 11 20.85 -16.40 27.76
N LEU A 12 20.57 -17.43 26.97
CA LEU A 12 21.11 -18.76 27.22
C LEU A 12 22.47 -18.83 26.50
N ASP A 13 23.53 -19.11 27.25
CA ASP A 13 24.82 -19.39 26.63
C ASP A 13 24.82 -20.75 25.91
N ASP A 14 25.91 -21.05 25.18
CA ASP A 14 26.07 -22.31 24.44
C ASP A 14 26.03 -23.55 25.34
N ALA A 15 26.36 -23.41 26.64
CA ALA A 15 26.22 -24.45 27.67
C ALA A 15 24.78 -24.55 28.24
N GLY A 16 23.87 -23.66 27.82
CA GLY A 16 22.49 -23.62 28.24
C GLY A 16 22.30 -23.05 29.66
N LEU A 17 23.26 -22.29 30.17
CA LEU A 17 23.14 -21.53 31.40
C LEU A 17 22.41 -20.23 31.07
N LEU A 18 21.36 -19.91 31.86
CA LEU A 18 20.66 -18.62 31.74
C LEU A 18 21.57 -17.55 32.34
N GLN A 19 22.00 -16.60 31.51
CA GLN A 19 22.66 -15.39 31.97
C GLN A 19 21.59 -14.29 32.16
N ALA A 20 21.48 -13.84 33.38
CA ALA A 20 20.62 -12.70 33.72
C ALA A 20 21.42 -11.73 34.59
N ASP A 21 21.56 -10.49 34.17
CA ASP A 21 22.29 -9.42 34.86
C ASP A 21 23.74 -9.83 35.23
N GLY A 22 24.42 -10.59 34.36
CA GLY A 22 25.78 -11.06 34.59
C GLY A 22 25.90 -12.24 35.58
N THR A 23 24.79 -12.80 36.07
CA THR A 23 24.76 -13.93 36.98
C THR A 23 24.28 -15.19 36.27
N ALA A 24 25.08 -16.26 36.27
CA ALA A 24 24.69 -17.56 35.69
C ALA A 24 23.70 -18.30 36.62
N LEU A 25 22.50 -18.60 36.10
CA LEU A 25 21.48 -19.34 36.82
C LEU A 25 21.43 -20.80 36.35
N LYS A 26 21.59 -21.74 37.31
CA LYS A 26 21.52 -23.17 37.03
C LYS A 26 20.06 -23.65 37.02
N LEU A 27 19.57 -24.05 35.84
CA LEU A 27 18.23 -24.62 35.66
C LEU A 27 18.33 -26.15 35.45
N PRO A 28 17.36 -26.91 36.01
CA PRO A 28 17.20 -28.30 35.64
C PRO A 28 16.95 -28.47 34.13
N PRO A 29 17.31 -29.62 33.52
CA PRO A 29 17.27 -29.78 32.07
C PRO A 29 15.92 -29.51 31.40
N LYS A 30 14.78 -29.85 32.04
CA LYS A 30 13.44 -29.66 31.50
C LYS A 30 13.02 -28.19 31.55
N GLU A 31 13.21 -27.51 32.68
CA GLU A 31 12.93 -26.09 32.85
C GLU A 31 13.76 -25.23 31.89
N ARG A 32 15.01 -25.63 31.66
CA ARG A 32 15.90 -25.00 30.69
C ARG A 32 15.38 -25.16 29.25
N ALA A 33 14.91 -26.35 28.87
CA ALA A 33 14.32 -26.59 27.56
C ALA A 33 13.03 -25.80 27.35
N VAL A 34 12.16 -25.75 28.38
CA VAL A 34 10.92 -24.95 28.39
C VAL A 34 11.24 -23.45 28.21
N LEU A 35 12.19 -22.94 29.00
CA LEU A 35 12.60 -21.52 28.90
C LEU A 35 13.23 -21.18 27.53
N ARG A 36 14.04 -22.07 26.98
CA ARG A 36 14.64 -21.89 25.64
C ARG A 36 13.55 -21.73 24.58
N LEU A 37 12.51 -22.57 24.63
CA LEU A 37 11.37 -22.49 23.69
C LEU A 37 10.62 -21.17 23.84
N LEU A 38 10.34 -20.77 25.08
CA LEU A 38 9.67 -19.51 25.37
C LEU A 38 10.47 -18.30 24.88
N LEU A 39 11.79 -18.27 25.09
CA LEU A 39 12.66 -17.20 24.61
C LEU A 39 12.76 -17.17 23.08
N ALA A 40 12.89 -18.33 22.45
CA ALA A 40 12.98 -18.42 20.98
C ALA A 40 11.68 -17.97 20.26
N ARG A 41 10.54 -18.06 20.95
CA ARG A 41 9.23 -17.73 20.39
C ARG A 41 8.69 -16.36 20.84
N ALA A 42 9.33 -15.77 21.86
CA ALA A 42 8.85 -14.51 22.44
C ALA A 42 8.70 -13.40 21.38
N PRO A 43 7.60 -12.62 21.41
CA PRO A 43 6.47 -12.64 22.34
C PRO A 43 5.35 -13.66 21.98
N GLY A 44 5.55 -14.51 20.97
CA GLY A 44 4.56 -15.48 20.48
C GLY A 44 4.26 -16.63 21.45
N VAL A 45 3.16 -17.34 21.20
CA VAL A 45 2.71 -18.48 22.02
C VAL A 45 3.47 -19.75 21.62
N VAL A 46 4.03 -20.46 22.59
CA VAL A 46 4.51 -21.84 22.45
C VAL A 46 3.38 -22.78 22.80
N ARG A 47 3.01 -23.66 21.87
CA ARG A 47 1.89 -24.58 22.02
C ARG A 47 2.30 -25.79 22.88
N LYS A 48 1.30 -26.47 23.45
CA LYS A 48 1.54 -27.66 24.29
C LYS A 48 2.23 -28.78 23.51
N ASP A 49 1.86 -28.99 22.27
CA ASP A 49 2.48 -29.98 21.37
C ASP A 49 3.95 -29.65 21.07
N GLU A 50 4.32 -28.38 20.92
CA GLU A 50 5.70 -27.94 20.75
C GLU A 50 6.56 -28.22 22.00
N PHE A 51 6.00 -27.99 23.21
CA PHE A 51 6.68 -28.39 24.46
C PHE A 51 6.89 -29.90 24.52
N ALA A 52 5.87 -30.69 24.21
CA ALA A 52 5.97 -32.15 24.20
C ALA A 52 7.07 -32.64 23.24
N ALA A 53 7.09 -32.13 22.03
CA ALA A 53 8.05 -32.51 21.01
C ALA A 53 9.49 -32.14 21.39
N GLN A 54 9.72 -30.91 21.88
CA GLN A 54 11.05 -30.35 22.03
C GLN A 54 11.61 -30.40 23.47
N ALA A 55 10.77 -30.17 24.49
CA ALA A 55 11.23 -30.20 25.88
C ALA A 55 11.13 -31.61 26.54
N TRP A 56 10.21 -32.44 26.03
CA TRP A 56 10.11 -33.85 26.44
C TRP A 56 10.67 -34.83 25.42
N ALA A 57 11.24 -34.35 24.30
CA ALA A 57 11.82 -35.15 23.24
C ALA A 57 10.87 -36.26 22.72
N GLY A 58 9.60 -35.94 22.58
CA GLY A 58 8.56 -36.87 22.12
C GLY A 58 8.08 -37.90 23.16
N ARG A 59 8.57 -37.82 24.41
CA ARG A 59 8.07 -38.66 25.50
C ARG A 59 6.73 -38.12 26.01
N GLU A 60 5.97 -38.98 26.72
CA GLU A 60 4.69 -38.58 27.29
C GLU A 60 4.83 -37.38 28.24
N MET A 61 4.09 -36.31 27.95
CA MET A 61 4.04 -35.09 28.72
C MET A 61 2.64 -34.93 29.32
N SER A 62 2.56 -34.99 30.66
CA SER A 62 1.30 -34.62 31.33
C SER A 62 1.17 -33.10 31.48
N ASP A 63 -0.04 -32.58 31.45
CA ASP A 63 -0.35 -31.14 31.69
C ASP A 63 0.21 -30.70 33.06
N GLU A 64 0.15 -31.58 34.09
CA GLU A 64 0.68 -31.29 35.40
C GLU A 64 2.22 -31.19 35.43
N SER A 65 2.92 -31.99 34.62
CA SER A 65 4.38 -31.93 34.45
C SER A 65 4.82 -30.62 33.79
N LEU A 66 4.13 -30.19 32.74
CA LEU A 66 4.35 -28.89 32.09
C LEU A 66 4.04 -27.74 33.06
N ALA A 67 2.91 -27.77 33.75
CA ALA A 67 2.53 -26.72 34.70
C ALA A 67 3.55 -26.54 35.83
N ARG A 68 4.13 -27.62 36.34
CA ARG A 68 5.21 -27.56 37.33
C ARG A 68 6.49 -26.91 36.78
N CYS A 69 6.89 -27.24 35.56
CA CYS A 69 8.04 -26.57 34.91
C CYS A 69 7.75 -25.08 34.69
N ILE A 70 6.58 -24.72 34.22
CA ILE A 70 6.16 -23.32 34.02
C ILE A 70 6.15 -22.55 35.34
N SER A 71 5.64 -23.17 36.44
CA SER A 71 5.63 -22.53 37.76
C SER A 71 7.08 -22.21 38.25
N ARG A 72 8.01 -23.10 38.06
CA ARG A 72 9.43 -22.87 38.42
C ARG A 72 10.07 -21.80 37.54
N VAL A 73 9.78 -21.80 36.23
CA VAL A 73 10.23 -20.74 35.30
C VAL A 73 9.65 -19.39 35.70
N ARG A 74 8.37 -19.32 36.08
CA ARG A 74 7.74 -18.10 36.61
C ARG A 74 8.46 -17.56 37.85
N GLN A 75 8.69 -18.40 38.85
CA GLN A 75 9.42 -18.00 40.07
C GLN A 75 10.79 -17.42 39.79
N LEU A 76 11.48 -17.96 38.80
CA LEU A 76 12.82 -17.53 38.40
C LEU A 76 12.80 -16.18 37.67
N LEU A 77 11.77 -15.94 36.84
CA LEU A 77 11.66 -14.75 35.99
C LEU A 77 10.98 -13.57 36.69
N GLN A 78 10.11 -13.83 37.66
CA GLN A 78 9.35 -12.81 38.37
C GLN A 78 10.21 -11.67 38.98
N PRO A 79 11.38 -11.95 39.62
CA PRO A 79 12.21 -10.86 40.15
C PRO A 79 12.84 -9.96 39.08
N ARG A 80 12.71 -10.38 37.81
CA ARG A 80 13.33 -9.72 36.63
C ARG A 80 12.31 -9.02 35.73
N GLY A 81 11.05 -8.90 36.19
CA GLY A 81 10.01 -8.23 35.43
C GLY A 81 9.51 -9.00 34.20
N VAL A 82 9.82 -10.31 34.10
CA VAL A 82 9.36 -11.15 32.99
C VAL A 82 8.33 -12.15 33.50
N GLN A 83 7.19 -12.21 32.83
CA GLN A 83 6.10 -13.15 33.16
C GLN A 83 5.91 -14.20 32.07
N VAL A 84 5.51 -15.41 32.52
CA VAL A 84 4.99 -16.46 31.64
C VAL A 84 3.48 -16.49 31.77
N GLU A 85 2.76 -16.05 30.73
CA GLU A 85 1.31 -16.09 30.66
C GLU A 85 0.81 -17.42 30.10
N ALA A 86 -0.31 -17.91 30.63
CA ALA A 86 -1.05 -19.01 30.04
C ALA A 86 -2.04 -18.45 29.01
N VAL A 87 -2.01 -18.98 27.79
CA VAL A 87 -2.99 -18.71 26.75
C VAL A 87 -3.96 -19.88 26.72
N TYR A 88 -5.20 -19.64 27.17
CA TYR A 88 -6.20 -20.68 27.37
C TYR A 88 -6.37 -21.56 26.10
N GLY A 89 -6.30 -22.87 26.29
CA GLY A 89 -6.45 -23.86 25.22
C GLY A 89 -5.27 -23.99 24.26
N LEU A 90 -4.27 -23.08 24.29
CA LEU A 90 -3.15 -23.06 23.33
C LEU A 90 -1.80 -23.43 23.96
N GLY A 91 -1.37 -22.74 25.00
CA GLY A 91 -0.05 -22.94 25.57
C GLY A 91 0.41 -21.80 26.48
N TYR A 92 1.67 -21.40 26.34
CA TYR A 92 2.28 -20.35 27.18
C TYR A 92 3.10 -19.38 26.33
N ARG A 93 3.20 -18.12 26.81
CA ARG A 93 4.07 -17.10 26.21
C ARG A 93 4.85 -16.34 27.26
N LEU A 94 5.97 -15.75 26.80
CA LEU A 94 6.78 -14.84 27.62
C LEU A 94 6.32 -13.41 27.39
N VAL A 95 6.07 -12.66 28.48
CA VAL A 95 5.68 -11.23 28.46
C VAL A 95 6.63 -10.48 29.38
N ASP A 96 7.22 -9.41 28.86
CA ASP A 96 8.05 -8.50 29.67
C ASP A 96 7.11 -7.55 30.45
N GLN A 97 7.15 -7.58 31.78
CA GLN A 97 6.38 -6.66 32.62
C GLN A 97 6.89 -5.22 32.52
N ALA A 98 8.14 -5.02 32.09
CA ALA A 98 8.70 -3.69 31.91
C ALA A 98 8.25 -3.04 30.58
N ALA A 99 7.74 -3.82 29.63
CA ALA A 99 7.04 -3.28 28.49
C ALA A 99 5.66 -2.80 28.96
N PRO A 100 5.33 -1.49 28.91
CA PRO A 100 3.98 -1.04 29.22
C PRO A 100 3.04 -1.80 28.31
N VAL A 101 2.09 -2.55 28.90
CA VAL A 101 0.95 -3.09 28.14
C VAL A 101 0.37 -1.89 27.41
N PRO A 102 0.30 -1.89 26.05
CA PRO A 102 -0.23 -0.76 25.33
C PRO A 102 -1.59 -0.42 25.95
N ALA A 103 -1.71 0.77 26.50
CA ALA A 103 -2.98 1.21 27.05
C ALA A 103 -4.03 1.06 25.96
N ALA A 104 -5.18 0.46 26.27
CA ALA A 104 -6.28 0.39 25.32
C ALA A 104 -6.54 1.80 24.78
N PRO A 105 -6.74 1.97 23.47
CA PRO A 105 -6.98 3.28 22.90
C PRO A 105 -8.20 3.91 23.59
N SER A 106 -8.12 5.20 23.90
CA SER A 106 -9.25 5.92 24.49
C SER A 106 -10.45 5.94 23.51
N ALA A 107 -11.67 6.14 24.01
CA ALA A 107 -12.83 6.32 23.14
C ALA A 107 -12.60 7.43 22.12
N GLN A 108 -11.98 8.54 22.54
CA GLN A 108 -11.61 9.65 21.65
C GLN A 108 -10.63 9.20 20.55
N ALA A 109 -9.65 8.34 20.86
CA ALA A 109 -8.69 7.82 19.87
C ALA A 109 -9.41 6.93 18.82
N LEU A 110 -10.38 6.12 19.25
CA LEU A 110 -11.19 5.32 18.35
C LEU A 110 -12.08 6.18 17.45
N ASP A 111 -12.71 7.21 17.99
CA ASP A 111 -13.55 8.16 17.23
C ASP A 111 -12.72 8.95 16.21
N SER A 112 -11.55 9.45 16.61
CA SER A 112 -10.62 10.14 15.71
C SER A 112 -10.14 9.24 14.57
N HIS A 113 -9.80 7.98 14.86
CA HIS A 113 -9.43 6.99 13.86
C HIS A 113 -10.58 6.73 12.87
N ALA A 114 -11.80 6.52 13.36
CA ALA A 114 -12.99 6.30 12.52
C ALA A 114 -13.28 7.51 11.63
N HIS A 115 -13.19 8.72 12.17
CA HIS A 115 -13.36 9.97 11.42
C HIS A 115 -12.30 10.13 10.31
N ALA A 116 -11.02 9.87 10.62
CA ALA A 116 -9.97 9.90 9.62
C ALA A 116 -10.24 8.92 8.47
N ARG A 117 -10.66 7.71 8.78
CA ARG A 117 -11.04 6.72 7.76
C ARG A 117 -12.22 7.16 6.89
N GLN A 118 -13.20 7.84 7.47
CA GLN A 118 -14.33 8.42 6.72
C GLN A 118 -13.86 9.52 5.77
N LEU A 119 -12.96 10.41 6.22
CA LEU A 119 -12.36 11.45 5.38
C LEU A 119 -11.58 10.84 4.19
N MET A 120 -10.80 9.78 4.44
CA MET A 120 -10.06 9.08 3.39
C MET A 120 -10.96 8.53 2.27
N GLN A 121 -12.19 8.14 2.59
CA GLN A 121 -13.15 7.63 1.59
C GLN A 121 -13.62 8.70 0.61
N GLN A 122 -13.58 9.99 0.96
CA GLN A 122 -13.99 11.09 0.09
C GLN A 122 -13.02 11.30 -1.09
N ARG A 123 -11.76 10.88 -0.96
CA ARG A 123 -10.73 10.96 -2.02
C ARG A 123 -10.50 12.36 -2.59
N THR A 124 -10.82 13.41 -1.85
CA THR A 124 -10.52 14.80 -2.23
C THR A 124 -9.24 15.28 -1.57
N PRO A 125 -8.45 16.19 -2.18
CA PRO A 125 -7.22 16.71 -1.60
C PRO A 125 -7.43 17.27 -0.19
N ALA A 126 -8.50 18.03 0.02
CA ALA A 126 -8.83 18.63 1.30
C ALA A 126 -9.13 17.59 2.38
N ALA A 127 -9.98 16.58 2.07
CA ALA A 127 -10.32 15.53 3.01
C ALA A 127 -9.10 14.64 3.33
N MET A 128 -8.27 14.35 2.34
CA MET A 128 -7.02 13.60 2.55
C MET A 128 -6.03 14.38 3.45
N GLY A 129 -5.87 15.68 3.24
CA GLY A 129 -5.05 16.53 4.09
C GLY A 129 -5.52 16.50 5.55
N LEU A 130 -6.83 16.69 5.79
CA LEU A 130 -7.41 16.62 7.13
C LEU A 130 -7.24 15.24 7.77
N ALA A 131 -7.43 14.15 7.00
CA ALA A 131 -7.24 12.78 7.51
C ALA A 131 -5.79 12.54 7.95
N ILE A 132 -4.82 12.98 7.16
CA ILE A 132 -3.39 12.83 7.46
C ILE A 132 -3.03 13.60 8.74
N GLU A 133 -3.44 14.86 8.88
CA GLU A 133 -3.19 15.64 10.09
C GLU A 133 -3.80 14.99 11.33
N LEU A 134 -5.07 14.57 11.24
CA LEU A 134 -5.75 13.89 12.33
C LEU A 134 -5.04 12.58 12.73
N LEU A 135 -4.55 11.81 11.77
CA LEU A 135 -3.81 10.57 12.03
C LEU A 135 -2.40 10.84 12.59
N ARG A 136 -1.72 11.91 12.16
CA ARG A 136 -0.44 12.34 12.75
C ARG A 136 -0.59 12.70 14.22
N ASP A 137 -1.63 13.47 14.56
CA ASP A 137 -1.93 13.83 15.94
C ASP A 137 -2.23 12.58 16.76
N LEU A 138 -3.09 11.70 16.25
CA LEU A 138 -3.46 10.46 16.91
C LEU A 138 -2.25 9.53 17.16
N VAL A 139 -1.35 9.39 16.19
CA VAL A 139 -0.12 8.59 16.35
C VAL A 139 0.84 9.24 17.35
N ARG A 140 0.89 10.56 17.44
CA ARG A 140 1.70 11.28 18.42
C ARG A 140 1.15 11.11 19.84
N GLU A 141 -0.16 11.17 20.02
CA GLU A 141 -0.84 11.02 21.32
C GLU A 141 -0.90 9.56 21.77
N SER A 142 -1.02 8.62 20.82
CA SER A 142 -1.19 7.19 21.08
C SER A 142 -0.23 6.36 20.20
N PRO A 143 1.09 6.39 20.45
CA PRO A 143 2.10 5.73 19.59
C PRO A 143 1.95 4.19 19.53
N SER A 144 1.33 3.58 20.52
CA SER A 144 1.06 2.14 20.57
C SER A 144 -0.21 1.72 19.81
N PHE A 145 -1.01 2.68 19.33
CA PHE A 145 -2.25 2.37 18.60
C PHE A 145 -1.92 1.98 17.15
N GLY A 146 -1.58 0.71 16.94
CA GLY A 146 -1.18 0.14 15.65
C GLY A 146 -2.14 0.44 14.49
N PRO A 147 -3.48 0.30 14.64
CA PRO A 147 -4.43 0.64 13.58
C PRO A 147 -4.34 2.08 13.07
N ALA A 148 -4.08 3.06 13.94
CA ALA A 148 -3.89 4.46 13.52
C ALA A 148 -2.60 4.64 12.72
N ARG A 149 -1.53 3.94 13.09
CA ARG A 149 -0.25 3.95 12.37
C ARG A 149 -0.37 3.33 10.98
N VAL A 150 -1.12 2.23 10.85
CA VAL A 150 -1.45 1.62 9.55
C VAL A 150 -2.30 2.58 8.71
N ALA A 151 -3.34 3.20 9.31
CA ALA A 151 -4.17 4.17 8.61
C ALA A 151 -3.39 5.42 8.14
N LEU A 152 -2.40 5.89 8.91
CA LEU A 152 -1.51 6.98 8.48
C LEU A 152 -0.69 6.57 7.25
N GLY A 153 -0.08 5.38 7.26
CA GLY A 153 0.64 4.84 6.10
C GLY A 153 -0.25 4.72 4.87
N ASP A 154 -1.49 4.25 5.03
CA ASP A 154 -2.47 4.13 3.95
C ASP A 154 -2.87 5.50 3.39
N ALA A 155 -3.19 6.47 4.25
CA ALA A 155 -3.52 7.83 3.84
C ALA A 155 -2.38 8.49 3.05
N LEU A 156 -1.13 8.32 3.49
CA LEU A 156 0.05 8.83 2.80
C LEU A 156 0.25 8.14 1.44
N ALA A 157 0.12 6.81 1.36
CA ALA A 157 0.21 6.08 0.09
C ALA A 157 -0.86 6.54 -0.92
N ILE A 158 -2.09 6.75 -0.47
CA ILE A 158 -3.18 7.27 -1.30
C ILE A 158 -2.87 8.67 -1.78
N ALA A 159 -2.46 9.59 -0.89
CA ALA A 159 -2.17 10.98 -1.23
C ALA A 159 -1.03 11.11 -2.23
N VAL A 160 0.03 10.29 -2.08
CA VAL A 160 1.13 10.19 -3.05
C VAL A 160 0.64 9.65 -4.39
N GLY A 161 -0.15 8.58 -4.37
CA GLY A 161 -0.69 7.95 -5.58
C GLY A 161 -1.62 8.86 -6.40
N TRP A 162 -2.15 9.91 -5.80
CA TRP A 162 -2.94 10.95 -6.47
C TRP A 162 -2.16 12.24 -6.76
N GLY A 163 -0.85 12.27 -6.45
CA GLY A 163 -0.01 13.44 -6.68
C GLY A 163 -0.22 14.60 -5.69
N HIS A 164 -0.93 14.36 -4.57
CA HIS A 164 -1.22 15.41 -3.58
C HIS A 164 -0.06 15.70 -2.63
N LEU A 165 0.92 14.80 -2.54
CA LEU A 165 2.10 14.92 -1.66
C LEU A 165 3.38 14.55 -2.41
N ALA A 166 4.49 15.20 -2.01
CA ALA A 166 5.83 14.83 -2.45
C ALA A 166 6.20 13.43 -1.95
N THR A 167 6.53 12.53 -2.89
CA THR A 167 6.67 11.09 -2.63
C THR A 167 7.76 10.74 -1.61
N PRO A 168 9.02 11.24 -1.70
CA PRO A 168 10.09 10.73 -0.83
C PRO A 168 9.79 10.93 0.66
N ALA A 169 9.30 12.11 1.04
CA ALA A 169 9.00 12.44 2.44
C ALA A 169 7.80 11.65 2.96
N ALA A 170 6.71 11.59 2.18
CA ALA A 170 5.49 10.89 2.58
C ALA A 170 5.71 9.37 2.69
N VAL A 171 6.47 8.77 1.77
CA VAL A 171 6.81 7.33 1.84
C VAL A 171 7.70 7.04 3.04
N ALA A 172 8.71 7.88 3.32
CA ALA A 172 9.58 7.70 4.48
C ALA A 172 8.78 7.77 5.79
N GLU A 173 7.88 8.76 5.93
CA GLU A 173 6.96 8.88 7.06
C GLU A 173 6.04 7.66 7.20
N GLY A 174 5.42 7.23 6.09
CA GLY A 174 4.52 6.09 6.07
C GLY A 174 5.22 4.78 6.48
N LEU A 175 6.40 4.50 5.92
CA LEU A 175 7.18 3.31 6.30
C LEU A 175 7.63 3.37 7.76
N ALA A 176 8.08 4.53 8.24
CA ALA A 176 8.44 4.71 9.65
C ALA A 176 7.23 4.52 10.59
N ALA A 177 6.03 4.93 10.16
CA ALA A 177 4.81 4.68 10.92
C ALA A 177 4.51 3.16 11.06
N LEU A 178 4.93 2.33 10.11
CA LEU A 178 4.71 0.87 10.15
C LEU A 178 5.82 0.10 10.89
N ASP A 179 6.93 0.74 11.26
CA ASP A 179 8.06 0.05 11.88
C ASP A 179 7.73 -0.45 13.30
N GLY A 180 8.15 -1.69 13.59
CA GLY A 180 7.95 -2.31 14.90
C GLY A 180 6.51 -2.69 15.23
N LEU A 181 5.57 -2.62 14.27
CA LEU A 181 4.22 -3.15 14.44
C LEU A 181 4.20 -4.69 14.36
N ASP A 182 3.24 -5.28 15.05
CA ASP A 182 3.00 -6.73 14.99
C ASP A 182 2.66 -7.15 13.54
N ALA A 183 3.35 -8.17 13.03
CA ALA A 183 3.16 -8.66 11.66
C ALA A 183 1.73 -9.20 11.39
N GLY A 184 1.00 -9.58 12.44
CA GLY A 184 -0.41 -10.00 12.35
C GLY A 184 -1.42 -8.86 12.30
N LEU A 185 -0.96 -7.59 12.37
CA LEU A 185 -1.88 -6.46 12.35
C LEU A 185 -2.56 -6.32 10.98
N PRO A 186 -3.90 -6.29 10.92
CA PRO A 186 -4.63 -6.18 9.66
C PRO A 186 -4.18 -4.97 8.82
N GLY A 187 -4.00 -5.18 7.52
CA GLY A 187 -3.63 -4.14 6.57
C GLY A 187 -2.14 -3.74 6.55
N LEU A 188 -1.34 -4.11 7.55
CA LEU A 188 0.06 -3.72 7.66
C LEU A 188 0.87 -4.02 6.39
N HIS A 189 0.82 -5.26 5.92
CA HIS A 189 1.60 -5.69 4.77
C HIS A 189 1.07 -5.10 3.46
N ALA A 190 -0.24 -4.93 3.32
CA ALA A 190 -0.85 -4.29 2.14
C ALA A 190 -0.44 -2.82 2.02
N VAL A 191 -0.50 -2.07 3.13
CA VAL A 191 -0.08 -0.66 3.17
C VAL A 191 1.42 -0.51 2.95
N ARG A 192 2.23 -1.40 3.53
CA ARG A 192 3.68 -1.43 3.26
C ARG A 192 3.95 -1.66 1.77
N GLY A 193 3.27 -2.60 1.13
CA GLY A 193 3.37 -2.85 -0.31
C GLY A 193 3.02 -1.62 -1.14
N ALA A 194 1.93 -0.93 -0.81
CA ALA A 194 1.52 0.29 -1.51
C ALA A 194 2.55 1.43 -1.39
N LEU A 195 3.14 1.63 -0.20
CA LEU A 195 4.20 2.62 0.01
C LEU A 195 5.47 2.27 -0.77
N LEU A 196 5.84 0.99 -0.83
CA LEU A 196 7.00 0.51 -1.57
C LEU A 196 6.81 0.66 -3.09
N ASP A 197 5.60 0.44 -3.61
CA ASP A 197 5.27 0.74 -5.01
C ASP A 197 5.45 2.22 -5.35
N MET A 198 5.01 3.11 -4.45
CA MET A 198 5.22 4.57 -4.63
C MET A 198 6.71 4.95 -4.59
N ALA A 199 7.55 4.17 -3.91
CA ALA A 199 9.01 4.34 -3.89
C ALA A 199 9.72 3.62 -5.03
N TRP A 200 9.02 2.96 -5.95
CA TRP A 200 9.53 2.13 -7.05
C TRP A 200 10.36 0.93 -6.58
N ARG A 201 10.07 0.42 -5.39
CA ARG A 201 10.70 -0.77 -4.79
C ARG A 201 9.83 -2.00 -5.06
N PHE A 202 9.62 -2.34 -6.33
CA PHE A 202 8.59 -3.29 -6.77
C PHE A 202 8.78 -4.71 -6.22
N ASP A 203 10.02 -5.22 -6.14
CA ASP A 203 10.26 -6.56 -5.58
C ASP A 203 9.88 -6.67 -4.11
N GLU A 204 10.11 -5.60 -3.34
CA GLU A 204 9.75 -5.56 -1.93
C GLU A 204 8.25 -5.35 -1.75
N ALA A 205 7.63 -4.56 -2.62
CA ALA A 205 6.18 -4.39 -2.66
C ALA A 205 5.48 -5.73 -2.94
N ARG A 206 5.94 -6.49 -3.94
CA ARG A 206 5.44 -7.83 -4.26
C ARG A 206 5.45 -8.75 -3.03
N ARG A 207 6.60 -8.87 -2.37
CA ARG A 207 6.73 -9.69 -1.15
C ARG A 207 5.76 -9.26 -0.04
N SER A 208 5.56 -7.95 0.11
CA SER A 208 4.63 -7.40 1.10
C SER A 208 3.18 -7.77 0.76
N PHE A 209 2.77 -7.66 -0.49
CA PHE A 209 1.43 -8.07 -0.92
C PHE A 209 1.21 -9.59 -0.80
N GLU A 210 2.21 -10.41 -1.09
CA GLU A 210 2.13 -11.87 -0.91
C GLU A 210 1.93 -12.23 0.57
N LEU A 211 2.61 -11.56 1.50
CA LEU A 211 2.38 -11.74 2.94
C LEU A 211 0.97 -11.29 3.34
N ALA A 212 0.48 -10.19 2.78
CA ALA A 212 -0.87 -9.70 3.05
C ALA A 212 -1.94 -10.70 2.58
N LEU A 213 -1.80 -11.27 1.37
CA LEU A 213 -2.71 -12.29 0.83
C LEU A 213 -2.64 -13.62 1.57
N ALA A 214 -1.46 -14.00 2.08
CA ALA A 214 -1.33 -15.19 2.91
C ALA A 214 -2.11 -15.07 4.22
N ALA A 215 -2.21 -13.83 4.77
CA ALA A 215 -2.95 -13.55 6.00
C ALA A 215 -4.46 -13.40 5.75
N ASP A 216 -4.85 -12.77 4.63
CA ASP A 216 -6.26 -12.53 4.24
C ASP A 216 -6.40 -12.66 2.71
N PRO A 217 -6.72 -13.87 2.20
CA PRO A 217 -6.82 -14.13 0.75
C PRO A 217 -7.94 -13.37 0.03
N ASP A 218 -9.00 -12.99 0.73
CA ASP A 218 -10.15 -12.27 0.20
C ASP A 218 -10.19 -10.79 0.64
N GLY A 219 -9.13 -10.29 1.25
CA GLY A 219 -9.02 -8.89 1.65
C GLY A 219 -9.09 -7.95 0.44
N THR A 220 -10.20 -7.22 0.30
CA THR A 220 -10.49 -6.39 -0.89
C THR A 220 -9.43 -5.31 -1.12
N ASP A 221 -8.97 -4.65 -0.05
CA ASP A 221 -7.93 -3.62 -0.14
C ASP A 221 -6.57 -4.22 -0.54
N THR A 222 -6.25 -5.42 -0.05
CA THR A 222 -5.04 -6.16 -0.42
C THR A 222 -5.08 -6.59 -1.88
N LEU A 223 -6.18 -7.20 -2.31
CA LEU A 223 -6.36 -7.63 -3.70
C LEU A 223 -6.29 -6.46 -4.68
N LEU A 224 -6.91 -5.31 -4.34
CA LEU A 224 -6.85 -4.09 -5.14
C LEU A 224 -5.43 -3.51 -5.18
N GLY A 225 -4.74 -3.43 -4.04
CA GLY A 225 -3.36 -2.94 -3.96
C GLY A 225 -2.42 -3.80 -4.80
N PHE A 226 -2.52 -5.12 -4.65
CA PHE A 226 -1.70 -6.06 -5.43
C PHE A 226 -2.04 -6.02 -6.92
N ALA A 227 -3.30 -5.84 -7.30
CA ALA A 227 -3.66 -5.67 -8.72
C ALA A 227 -3.01 -4.42 -9.33
N ARG A 228 -2.95 -3.30 -8.59
CA ARG A 228 -2.21 -2.10 -9.04
C ARG A 228 -0.72 -2.39 -9.21
N HIS A 229 -0.11 -3.07 -8.23
CA HIS A 229 1.28 -3.51 -8.33
C HIS A 229 1.53 -4.31 -9.61
N LEU A 230 0.64 -5.26 -9.94
CA LEU A 230 0.74 -6.07 -11.15
C LEU A 230 0.63 -5.23 -12.42
N LEU A 231 -0.20 -4.17 -12.44
CA LEU A 231 -0.25 -3.23 -13.55
C LEU A 231 1.06 -2.43 -13.71
N TYR A 232 1.72 -2.07 -12.61
CA TYR A 232 3.02 -1.39 -12.64
C TYR A 232 4.14 -2.32 -13.14
N THR A 233 4.03 -3.62 -12.84
CA THR A 233 5.00 -4.65 -13.24
C THR A 233 4.61 -5.41 -14.52
N ASP A 234 3.65 -4.87 -15.29
CA ASP A 234 3.22 -5.35 -16.61
C ASP A 234 2.51 -6.73 -16.62
N ASP A 235 1.92 -7.14 -15.49
CA ASP A 235 1.07 -8.34 -15.39
C ASP A 235 -0.41 -7.96 -15.40
N ALA A 236 -0.91 -7.51 -16.56
CA ALA A 236 -2.31 -7.12 -16.70
C ALA A 236 -3.28 -8.30 -16.50
N ALA A 237 -2.90 -9.51 -16.88
CA ALA A 237 -3.73 -10.71 -16.73
C ALA A 237 -3.94 -11.06 -15.26
N GLY A 238 -2.86 -11.06 -14.47
CA GLY A 238 -2.90 -11.24 -13.02
C GLY A 238 -3.70 -10.15 -12.32
N ALA A 239 -3.60 -8.90 -12.79
CA ALA A 239 -4.38 -7.78 -12.26
C ALA A 239 -5.88 -7.97 -12.53
N VAL A 240 -6.28 -8.30 -13.76
CA VAL A 240 -7.68 -8.54 -14.14
C VAL A 240 -8.31 -9.67 -13.31
N ALA A 241 -7.59 -10.77 -13.11
CA ALA A 241 -8.08 -11.89 -12.30
C ALA A 241 -8.44 -11.45 -10.86
N ARG A 242 -7.54 -10.69 -10.21
CA ARG A 242 -7.77 -10.18 -8.84
C ARG A 242 -8.88 -9.15 -8.79
N LEU A 243 -8.91 -8.23 -9.74
CA LEU A 243 -9.94 -7.18 -9.78
C LEU A 243 -11.33 -7.73 -10.06
N ARG A 244 -11.47 -8.79 -10.85
CA ARG A 244 -12.75 -9.51 -11.00
C ARG A 244 -13.21 -10.07 -9.66
N ARG A 245 -12.29 -10.66 -8.86
CA ARG A 245 -12.62 -11.13 -7.51
C ARG A 245 -13.04 -10.00 -6.60
N VAL A 246 -12.30 -8.86 -6.57
CA VAL A 246 -12.70 -7.69 -5.78
C VAL A 246 -14.06 -7.15 -6.21
N ARG A 247 -14.36 -7.11 -7.52
CA ARG A 247 -15.66 -6.67 -8.03
C ARG A 247 -16.82 -7.56 -7.56
N GLU A 248 -16.59 -8.87 -7.44
CA GLU A 248 -17.59 -9.78 -6.86
C GLU A 248 -17.85 -9.47 -5.38
N LEU A 249 -16.82 -9.16 -4.61
CA LEU A 249 -16.91 -8.86 -3.19
C LEU A 249 -17.44 -7.44 -2.91
N ALA A 250 -17.15 -6.48 -3.79
CA ALA A 250 -17.50 -5.07 -3.64
C ALA A 250 -18.00 -4.47 -4.97
N PRO A 251 -19.18 -4.86 -5.49
CA PRO A 251 -19.63 -4.53 -6.84
C PRO A 251 -19.87 -3.03 -7.10
N HIS A 252 -20.11 -2.25 -6.05
CA HIS A 252 -20.37 -0.81 -6.15
C HIS A 252 -19.14 0.07 -5.88
N ALA A 253 -17.98 -0.52 -5.60
CA ALA A 253 -16.76 0.23 -5.33
C ALA A 253 -16.21 0.85 -6.63
N LEU A 254 -16.45 2.15 -6.81
CA LEU A 254 -16.09 2.90 -8.03
C LEU A 254 -14.61 2.75 -8.41
N HIS A 255 -13.72 2.89 -7.44
CA HIS A 255 -12.27 2.78 -7.66
C HIS A 255 -11.82 1.37 -8.11
N VAL A 256 -12.54 0.31 -7.71
CA VAL A 256 -12.33 -1.05 -8.19
C VAL A 256 -12.70 -1.16 -9.66
N ARG A 257 -13.86 -0.66 -10.04
CA ARG A 257 -14.36 -0.68 -11.43
C ARG A 257 -13.45 0.11 -12.36
N MET A 258 -12.98 1.29 -11.94
CA MET A 258 -12.04 2.09 -12.72
C MET A 258 -10.68 1.37 -12.89
N THR A 259 -10.17 0.76 -11.83
CA THR A 259 -8.91 -0.01 -11.91
C THR A 259 -9.06 -1.25 -12.79
N LEU A 260 -10.20 -1.97 -12.73
CA LEU A 260 -10.51 -3.10 -13.60
C LEU A 260 -10.57 -2.67 -15.06
N THR A 261 -11.27 -1.57 -15.36
CA THR A 261 -11.36 -1.03 -16.73
C THR A 261 -9.97 -0.74 -17.30
N ARG A 262 -9.09 -0.13 -16.50
CA ARG A 262 -7.71 0.13 -16.90
C ARG A 262 -6.92 -1.16 -17.14
N ALA A 263 -7.04 -2.13 -16.24
CA ALA A 263 -6.40 -3.44 -16.38
C ALA A 263 -6.86 -4.17 -17.67
N LEU A 264 -8.14 -4.07 -18.00
CA LEU A 264 -8.70 -4.62 -19.23
C LEU A 264 -8.12 -3.96 -20.48
N VAL A 265 -7.93 -2.62 -20.49
CA VAL A 265 -7.28 -1.94 -21.62
C VAL A 265 -5.82 -2.39 -21.75
N GLN A 266 -5.07 -2.42 -20.64
CA GLN A 266 -3.67 -2.83 -20.63
C GLN A 266 -3.51 -4.30 -21.05
N GLY A 267 -4.48 -5.16 -20.71
CA GLY A 267 -4.52 -6.56 -21.12
C GLY A 267 -5.08 -6.81 -22.53
N GLY A 268 -5.39 -5.77 -23.32
CA GLY A 268 -5.90 -5.91 -24.68
C GLY A 268 -7.41 -6.26 -24.77
N HIS A 269 -8.15 -6.20 -23.67
CA HIS A 269 -9.59 -6.49 -23.61
C HIS A 269 -10.44 -5.21 -23.80
N GLY A 270 -10.16 -4.46 -24.88
CA GLY A 270 -10.75 -3.13 -25.11
C GLY A 270 -12.27 -3.09 -25.13
N ALA A 271 -12.93 -4.06 -25.77
CA ALA A 271 -14.40 -4.12 -25.84
C ALA A 271 -15.03 -4.29 -24.43
N GLU A 272 -14.46 -5.18 -23.59
CA GLU A 272 -14.91 -5.37 -22.20
C GLU A 272 -14.65 -4.11 -21.36
N ALA A 273 -13.49 -3.45 -21.56
CA ALA A 273 -13.16 -2.21 -20.88
C ALA A 273 -14.18 -1.09 -21.18
N VAL A 274 -14.55 -0.92 -22.45
CA VAL A 274 -15.59 0.08 -22.85
C VAL A 274 -16.93 -0.26 -22.22
N ALA A 275 -17.36 -1.52 -22.25
CA ALA A 275 -18.62 -1.97 -21.66
C ALA A 275 -18.65 -1.70 -20.14
N GLU A 276 -17.57 -1.99 -19.40
CA GLU A 276 -17.46 -1.74 -17.97
C GLU A 276 -17.45 -0.23 -17.65
N ALA A 277 -16.70 0.56 -18.42
CA ALA A 277 -16.68 2.03 -18.25
C ALA A 277 -18.07 2.64 -18.46
N GLN A 278 -18.77 2.25 -19.51
CA GLN A 278 -20.15 2.71 -19.77
C GLN A 278 -21.14 2.24 -18.70
N ALA A 279 -21.02 1.01 -18.21
CA ALA A 279 -21.83 0.52 -17.09
C ALA A 279 -21.57 1.35 -15.83
N THR A 280 -20.32 1.71 -15.57
CA THR A 280 -19.94 2.56 -14.42
C THR A 280 -20.60 3.93 -14.50
N VAL A 281 -20.69 4.53 -15.69
CA VAL A 281 -21.42 5.83 -15.90
C VAL A 281 -22.91 5.65 -15.65
N ARG A 282 -23.53 4.57 -16.15
CA ARG A 282 -24.98 4.33 -15.93
C ARG A 282 -25.33 4.16 -14.45
N ASP A 283 -24.44 3.49 -13.70
CA ASP A 283 -24.65 3.23 -12.27
C ASP A 283 -24.34 4.44 -11.39
N ASN A 284 -23.60 5.44 -11.93
CA ASN A 284 -23.22 6.67 -11.24
C ASN A 284 -23.57 7.91 -12.07
N PRO A 285 -24.86 8.17 -12.31
CA PRO A 285 -25.28 9.28 -13.16
C PRO A 285 -24.88 10.63 -12.58
N GLY A 286 -24.34 11.50 -13.42
CA GLY A 286 -23.93 12.85 -13.03
C GLY A 286 -22.54 12.95 -12.38
N GLN A 287 -21.84 11.85 -12.16
CA GLN A 287 -20.45 11.91 -11.68
C GLN A 287 -19.48 12.25 -12.83
N LEU A 288 -18.89 13.45 -12.75
CA LEU A 288 -17.96 13.95 -13.77
C LEU A 288 -16.75 13.04 -13.97
N LEU A 289 -16.22 12.48 -12.87
CA LEU A 289 -15.08 11.56 -12.90
C LEU A 289 -15.36 10.30 -13.75
N THR A 290 -16.52 9.67 -13.56
CA THR A 290 -16.88 8.45 -14.30
C THR A 290 -17.10 8.72 -15.77
N LEU A 291 -17.73 9.86 -16.09
CA LEU A 291 -17.93 10.29 -17.47
C LEU A 291 -16.59 10.56 -18.16
N ALA A 292 -15.73 11.36 -17.55
CA ALA A 292 -14.41 11.68 -18.08
C ALA A 292 -13.59 10.40 -18.32
N PHE A 293 -13.53 9.52 -17.32
CA PHE A 293 -12.82 8.26 -17.43
C PHE A 293 -13.37 7.36 -18.55
N SER A 294 -14.70 7.27 -18.69
CA SER A 294 -15.33 6.50 -19.75
C SER A 294 -15.00 7.05 -21.15
N LEU A 295 -14.96 8.37 -21.32
CA LEU A 295 -14.57 9.00 -22.58
C LEU A 295 -13.09 8.72 -22.93
N ALA A 296 -12.19 8.74 -21.95
CA ALA A 296 -10.79 8.39 -22.15
C ALA A 296 -10.66 6.94 -22.65
N ILE A 297 -11.32 6.00 -21.98
CA ILE A 297 -11.29 4.58 -22.38
C ILE A 297 -11.85 4.37 -23.78
N GLN A 298 -13.01 4.97 -24.09
CA GLN A 298 -13.62 4.88 -25.43
C GLN A 298 -12.67 5.44 -26.51
N SER A 299 -12.06 6.61 -26.27
CA SER A 299 -11.13 7.22 -27.22
C SER A 299 -9.83 6.42 -27.38
N MET A 300 -9.40 5.72 -26.34
CA MET A 300 -8.22 4.86 -26.38
C MET A 300 -8.47 3.59 -27.20
N VAL A 301 -9.64 2.99 -27.05
CA VAL A 301 -10.00 1.73 -27.73
C VAL A 301 -10.45 2.00 -29.17
N ALA A 302 -11.34 2.96 -29.37
CA ALA A 302 -11.89 3.32 -30.68
C ALA A 302 -12.26 4.80 -30.70
N PRO A 303 -11.38 5.68 -31.17
CA PRO A 303 -11.66 7.11 -31.26
C PRO A 303 -12.79 7.36 -32.29
N GLN A 304 -13.90 7.92 -31.83
CA GLN A 304 -15.09 8.23 -32.63
C GLN A 304 -15.39 9.72 -32.59
N PRO A 305 -15.74 10.37 -33.70
CA PRO A 305 -16.00 11.83 -33.74
C PRO A 305 -17.06 12.29 -32.74
N GLU A 306 -18.01 11.45 -32.38
CA GLU A 306 -19.09 11.73 -31.43
C GLU A 306 -18.57 12.03 -30.01
N LEU A 307 -17.35 11.59 -29.67
CA LEU A 307 -16.72 11.88 -28.38
C LEU A 307 -16.28 13.34 -28.24
N GLU A 308 -16.08 14.07 -29.36
CA GLU A 308 -15.61 15.45 -29.38
C GLU A 308 -16.50 16.39 -28.58
N ALA A 309 -17.78 16.38 -28.88
CA ALA A 309 -18.76 17.25 -28.21
C ALA A 309 -18.86 16.96 -26.70
N ALA A 310 -18.69 15.69 -26.31
CA ALA A 310 -18.66 15.29 -24.91
C ALA A 310 -17.38 15.77 -24.22
N ALA A 311 -16.22 15.63 -24.86
CA ALA A 311 -14.92 16.10 -24.34
C ALA A 311 -14.92 17.64 -24.14
N LEU A 312 -15.41 18.40 -25.12
CA LEU A 312 -15.51 19.86 -25.03
C LEU A 312 -16.45 20.30 -23.90
N ARG A 313 -17.56 19.59 -23.67
CA ARG A 313 -18.46 19.90 -22.54
C ARG A 313 -17.78 19.71 -21.18
N LEU A 314 -16.84 18.79 -21.06
CA LEU A 314 -16.09 18.60 -19.83
C LEU A 314 -15.29 19.85 -19.40
N THR A 315 -14.87 20.69 -20.35
CA THR A 315 -14.02 21.88 -20.08
C THR A 315 -14.82 23.16 -19.84
N GLN A 316 -16.15 23.13 -19.95
CA GLN A 316 -17.01 24.33 -19.89
C GLN A 316 -17.38 24.77 -18.46
N GLY A 317 -17.05 24.01 -17.42
CA GLY A 317 -17.33 24.34 -16.02
C GLY A 317 -16.30 25.29 -15.43
N LEU A 318 -16.73 26.28 -14.64
CA LEU A 318 -15.79 27.19 -13.93
C LEU A 318 -14.92 26.50 -12.90
N ASP A 319 -15.42 25.40 -12.28
CA ASP A 319 -14.73 24.63 -11.24
C ASP A 319 -14.33 23.23 -11.74
N THR A 320 -13.98 23.10 -13.02
CA THR A 320 -13.59 21.81 -13.59
C THR A 320 -12.27 21.32 -12.97
N PRO A 321 -12.24 20.11 -12.35
CA PRO A 321 -11.02 19.58 -11.75
C PRO A 321 -9.90 19.39 -12.79
N PRO A 322 -8.62 19.59 -12.43
CA PRO A 322 -7.48 19.50 -13.38
C PRO A 322 -7.43 18.20 -14.18
N PHE A 323 -7.73 17.06 -13.57
CA PHE A 323 -7.72 15.78 -14.27
C PHE A 323 -8.75 15.70 -15.42
N VAL A 324 -9.83 16.44 -15.34
CA VAL A 324 -10.88 16.49 -16.41
C VAL A 324 -10.33 17.17 -17.66
N TRP A 325 -9.52 18.22 -17.47
CA TRP A 325 -8.80 18.89 -18.57
C TRP A 325 -7.82 17.95 -19.26
N THR A 326 -7.11 17.13 -18.46
CA THR A 326 -6.22 16.09 -19.00
C THR A 326 -7.00 15.10 -19.86
N VAL A 327 -8.15 14.63 -19.38
CA VAL A 327 -8.99 13.69 -20.15
C VAL A 327 -9.53 14.34 -21.43
N ALA A 328 -10.05 15.56 -21.34
CA ALA A 328 -10.57 16.27 -22.51
C ALA A 328 -9.50 16.45 -23.59
N SER A 329 -8.29 16.92 -23.18
CA SER A 329 -7.16 17.07 -24.11
C SER A 329 -6.71 15.72 -24.72
N PHE A 330 -6.75 14.62 -23.94
CA PHE A 330 -6.45 13.29 -24.44
C PHE A 330 -7.48 12.83 -25.48
N VAL A 331 -8.78 12.96 -25.22
CA VAL A 331 -9.82 12.60 -26.18
C VAL A 331 -9.67 13.39 -27.47
N LEU A 332 -9.49 14.72 -27.36
CA LEU A 332 -9.30 15.60 -28.53
C LEU A 332 -8.05 15.24 -29.33
N SER A 333 -6.94 14.89 -28.67
CA SER A 333 -5.72 14.47 -29.34
C SER A 333 -5.91 13.17 -30.12
N ARG A 334 -6.65 12.21 -29.57
CA ARG A 334 -7.00 10.95 -30.24
C ARG A 334 -7.90 11.16 -31.47
N LEU A 335 -8.66 12.24 -31.48
CA LEU A 335 -9.50 12.66 -32.62
C LEU A 335 -8.74 13.56 -33.63
N GLY A 336 -7.45 13.82 -33.41
CA GLY A 336 -6.63 14.66 -34.25
C GLY A 336 -6.92 16.16 -34.14
N ARG A 337 -7.61 16.60 -33.07
CA ARG A 337 -7.94 18.01 -32.82
C ARG A 337 -6.73 18.75 -32.21
N ARG A 338 -5.68 18.92 -33.02
CA ARG A 338 -4.38 19.43 -32.59
C ARG A 338 -4.49 20.79 -31.86
N GLU A 339 -5.10 21.78 -32.48
CA GLU A 339 -5.23 23.15 -31.94
C GLU A 339 -5.93 23.13 -30.56
N ALA A 340 -7.12 22.56 -30.50
CA ALA A 340 -7.89 22.47 -29.24
C ALA A 340 -7.15 21.69 -28.14
N THR A 341 -6.39 20.67 -28.51
CA THR A 341 -5.58 19.93 -27.56
C THR A 341 -4.45 20.79 -26.98
N LEU A 342 -3.69 21.48 -27.85
CA LEU A 342 -2.57 22.31 -27.42
C LEU A 342 -3.03 23.50 -26.59
N ASP A 343 -4.15 24.14 -26.94
CA ASP A 343 -4.75 25.22 -26.16
C ASP A 343 -5.05 24.77 -24.70
N ILE A 344 -5.64 23.60 -24.55
CA ILE A 344 -5.93 23.05 -23.21
C ILE A 344 -4.63 22.74 -22.46
N VAL A 345 -3.69 22.06 -23.10
CA VAL A 345 -2.41 21.67 -22.48
C VAL A 345 -1.61 22.90 -22.08
N ASP A 346 -1.43 23.86 -22.99
CA ASP A 346 -0.63 25.05 -22.73
C ASP A 346 -1.28 25.94 -21.66
N THR A 347 -2.60 26.07 -21.66
CA THR A 347 -3.33 26.79 -20.60
C THR A 347 -3.16 26.12 -19.25
N ALA A 348 -3.27 24.80 -19.17
CA ALA A 348 -3.12 24.05 -17.92
C ALA A 348 -1.69 24.12 -17.37
N LEU A 349 -0.67 24.03 -18.24
CA LEU A 349 0.73 24.12 -17.84
C LEU A 349 1.18 25.52 -17.42
N LEU A 350 0.46 26.57 -17.85
CA LEU A 350 0.68 27.94 -17.39
C LEU A 350 0.14 28.20 -15.98
N CYS A 351 -0.72 27.33 -15.45
CA CYS A 351 -1.22 27.45 -14.09
C CYS A 351 -0.09 27.21 -13.09
N SER A 352 0.28 28.21 -12.29
CA SER A 352 1.40 28.20 -11.35
C SER A 352 1.30 27.17 -10.19
N ARG A 353 0.20 26.42 -10.12
CA ARG A 353 -0.08 25.40 -9.09
C ARG A 353 0.04 23.96 -9.59
N THR A 354 0.35 23.75 -10.86
CA THR A 354 0.46 22.40 -11.43
C THR A 354 1.75 21.74 -10.94
N THR A 355 1.63 20.64 -10.22
CA THR A 355 2.80 19.83 -9.82
C THR A 355 3.42 19.12 -11.01
N ALA A 356 4.68 18.68 -10.92
CA ALA A 356 5.30 17.90 -11.99
C ALA A 356 4.52 16.60 -12.28
N GLY A 357 3.96 15.96 -11.25
CA GLY A 357 3.11 14.79 -11.40
C GLY A 357 1.83 15.08 -12.18
N GLU A 358 1.15 16.17 -11.89
CA GLU A 358 -0.04 16.60 -12.63
C GLU A 358 0.31 17.01 -14.07
N ALA A 359 1.42 17.73 -14.27
CA ALA A 359 1.90 18.09 -15.59
C ALA A 359 2.23 16.86 -16.44
N ALA A 360 2.79 15.80 -15.84
CA ALA A 360 3.11 14.55 -16.53
C ALA A 360 1.88 13.85 -17.13
N LEU A 361 0.67 14.08 -16.60
CA LEU A 361 -0.56 13.53 -17.18
C LEU A 361 -0.86 14.10 -18.58
N TYR A 362 -0.34 15.28 -18.91
CA TYR A 362 -0.46 15.85 -20.25
C TYR A 362 0.52 15.27 -21.27
N ALA A 363 1.42 14.38 -20.84
CA ALA A 363 2.29 13.66 -21.78
C ALA A 363 1.51 12.76 -22.75
N ALA A 364 0.40 12.15 -22.30
CA ALA A 364 -0.41 11.29 -23.16
C ALA A 364 -1.07 12.04 -24.33
N PRO A 365 -1.77 13.19 -24.14
CA PRO A 365 -2.28 13.97 -25.26
C PRO A 365 -1.19 14.51 -26.17
N LEU A 366 -0.04 14.93 -25.64
CA LEU A 366 1.09 15.39 -26.46
C LEU A 366 1.67 14.25 -27.31
N ALA A 367 1.88 13.08 -26.72
CA ALA A 367 2.37 11.92 -27.44
C ALA A 367 1.43 11.47 -28.55
N ALA A 368 0.10 11.52 -28.34
CA ALA A 368 -0.90 11.22 -29.34
C ALA A 368 -0.87 12.18 -30.53
N LEU A 369 -0.35 13.40 -30.35
CA LEU A 369 -0.10 14.38 -31.42
C LEU A 369 1.28 14.27 -32.05
N GLY A 370 2.14 13.34 -31.60
CA GLY A 370 3.52 13.19 -32.05
C GLY A 370 4.52 14.17 -31.39
N GLU A 371 4.10 14.93 -30.37
CA GLU A 371 4.94 15.86 -29.60
C GLU A 371 5.79 15.10 -28.54
N HIS A 372 6.53 14.08 -28.97
CA HIS A 372 7.21 13.13 -28.08
C HIS A 372 8.27 13.80 -27.20
N ASP A 373 9.01 14.79 -27.71
CA ASP A 373 10.02 15.51 -26.92
C ASP A 373 9.37 16.31 -25.78
N ARG A 374 8.26 17.00 -26.06
CA ARG A 374 7.50 17.72 -25.03
C ARG A 374 6.91 16.76 -23.98
N ALA A 375 6.34 15.64 -24.45
CA ALA A 375 5.83 14.61 -23.58
C ALA A 375 6.92 14.03 -22.66
N ALA A 376 8.09 13.71 -23.24
CA ALA A 376 9.24 13.20 -22.51
C ALA A 376 9.76 14.21 -21.46
N ALA A 377 9.77 15.50 -21.77
CA ALA A 377 10.19 16.54 -20.83
C ALA A 377 9.28 16.62 -19.61
N LEU A 378 7.95 16.54 -19.79
CA LEU A 378 7.00 16.53 -18.66
C LEU A 378 7.17 15.28 -17.78
N LEU A 379 7.32 14.11 -18.41
CA LEU A 379 7.57 12.86 -17.67
C LEU A 379 8.91 12.91 -16.93
N ARG A 380 9.95 13.47 -17.54
CA ARG A 380 11.29 13.62 -16.94
C ARG A 380 11.23 14.46 -15.66
N ALA A 381 10.56 15.61 -15.69
CA ALA A 381 10.40 16.46 -14.52
C ALA A 381 9.78 15.70 -13.34
N ALA A 382 8.74 14.90 -13.59
CA ALA A 382 8.08 14.12 -12.55
C ALA A 382 8.92 12.92 -12.06
N VAL A 383 9.72 12.30 -12.94
CA VAL A 383 10.66 11.23 -12.55
C VAL A 383 11.79 11.80 -11.69
N ASP A 384 12.33 12.97 -12.04
CA ASP A 384 13.39 13.64 -11.28
C ASP A 384 12.92 14.05 -9.88
N GLU A 385 11.65 14.42 -9.73
CA GLU A 385 11.01 14.65 -8.43
C GLU A 385 10.62 13.36 -7.68
N ARG A 386 10.95 12.19 -8.24
CA ARG A 386 10.56 10.89 -7.67
C ARG A 386 9.04 10.74 -7.43
N CYS A 387 8.22 11.26 -8.34
CA CYS A 387 6.77 11.21 -8.20
C CYS A 387 6.26 9.75 -8.28
N GLY A 388 5.61 9.26 -7.22
CA GLY A 388 5.14 7.89 -7.11
C GLY A 388 4.11 7.48 -8.17
N MET A 389 3.40 8.45 -8.77
CA MET A 389 2.48 8.20 -9.89
C MET A 389 3.18 7.67 -11.15
N MET A 390 4.49 7.87 -11.29
CA MET A 390 5.19 7.60 -12.56
C MET A 390 5.13 6.12 -12.96
N ALA A 391 5.11 5.19 -12.02
CA ALA A 391 4.89 3.78 -12.34
C ALA A 391 3.57 3.57 -13.08
N MET A 392 2.51 4.24 -12.63
CA MET A 392 1.20 4.20 -13.27
C MET A 392 1.20 4.89 -14.64
N VAL A 393 1.79 6.07 -14.72
CA VAL A 393 1.77 6.90 -15.93
C VAL A 393 2.57 6.25 -17.05
N LEU A 394 3.80 5.80 -16.77
CA LEU A 394 4.68 5.19 -17.78
C LEU A 394 4.16 3.83 -18.29
N ARG A 395 3.36 3.12 -17.51
CA ARG A 395 2.67 1.86 -17.92
C ARG A 395 1.28 2.11 -18.47
N ASP A 396 0.87 3.36 -18.69
CA ASP A 396 -0.40 3.65 -19.35
C ASP A 396 -0.34 3.21 -20.82
N PRO A 397 -1.36 2.50 -21.34
CA PRO A 397 -1.41 2.08 -22.75
C PRO A 397 -1.23 3.21 -23.75
N ALA A 398 -1.56 4.45 -23.40
CA ALA A 398 -1.31 5.64 -24.24
C ALA A 398 0.18 5.86 -24.55
N HIS A 399 1.06 5.33 -23.71
CA HIS A 399 2.53 5.46 -23.88
C HIS A 399 3.21 4.22 -24.46
N ALA A 400 2.52 3.07 -24.52
CA ALA A 400 3.09 1.78 -24.86
C ALA A 400 3.83 1.74 -26.21
N HIS A 401 3.38 2.53 -27.19
CA HIS A 401 3.98 2.51 -28.54
C HIS A 401 5.17 3.43 -28.70
N TRP A 402 5.22 4.57 -28.04
CA TRP A 402 6.25 5.55 -28.28
C TRP A 402 7.40 5.54 -27.25
N LEU A 403 7.12 5.30 -25.96
CA LEU A 403 8.15 5.30 -24.93
C LEU A 403 9.32 4.35 -25.23
N PRO A 404 9.10 3.07 -25.62
CA PRO A 404 10.20 2.16 -25.92
C PRO A 404 10.99 2.56 -27.18
N GLN A 405 10.38 3.32 -28.08
CA GLN A 405 11.01 3.74 -29.34
C GLN A 405 11.78 5.04 -29.21
N HIS A 406 11.41 5.89 -28.24
CA HIS A 406 12.03 7.20 -28.03
C HIS A 406 13.22 7.11 -27.07
N PRO A 407 14.40 7.73 -27.37
CA PRO A 407 15.57 7.64 -26.50
C PRO A 407 15.31 8.09 -25.06
N ALA A 408 14.67 9.26 -24.88
CA ALA A 408 14.29 9.74 -23.55
C ALA A 408 13.22 8.84 -22.89
N GLY A 409 12.33 8.22 -23.67
CA GLY A 409 11.34 7.27 -23.17
C GLY A 409 11.99 6.02 -22.58
N ARG A 410 12.97 5.44 -23.26
CA ARG A 410 13.74 4.30 -22.72
C ARG A 410 14.47 4.66 -21.42
N ALA A 411 15.07 5.85 -21.35
CA ALA A 411 15.71 6.31 -20.12
C ALA A 411 14.71 6.43 -18.96
N LEU A 412 13.51 6.94 -19.21
CA LEU A 412 12.44 7.03 -18.20
C LEU A 412 12.01 5.65 -17.69
N LEU A 413 11.81 4.69 -18.60
CA LEU A 413 11.47 3.32 -18.24
C LEU A 413 12.58 2.66 -17.41
N HIS A 414 13.83 2.84 -17.81
CA HIS A 414 14.99 2.33 -17.07
C HIS A 414 15.07 2.93 -15.66
N ASP A 415 14.91 4.25 -15.51
CA ASP A 415 15.02 4.94 -14.22
C ASP A 415 13.96 4.53 -13.21
N VAL A 416 12.76 4.14 -13.68
CA VAL A 416 11.63 3.75 -12.81
C VAL A 416 11.58 2.23 -12.59
N PHE A 417 11.83 1.43 -13.62
CA PHE A 417 11.62 -0.03 -13.59
C PHE A 417 12.91 -0.87 -13.67
N GLY A 418 14.07 -0.25 -13.91
CA GLY A 418 15.34 -0.95 -14.08
C GLY A 418 15.49 -1.61 -15.46
N GLU A 419 16.61 -2.35 -15.64
CA GLU A 419 16.97 -2.98 -16.92
C GLU A 419 15.96 -4.01 -17.44
N ALA A 420 15.26 -4.70 -16.56
CA ALA A 420 14.25 -5.72 -16.93
C ALA A 420 13.06 -5.17 -17.73
N SER A 421 12.87 -3.85 -17.75
CA SER A 421 11.75 -3.20 -18.44
C SER A 421 11.96 -2.95 -19.92
N LEU A 422 13.16 -3.18 -20.43
CA LEU A 422 13.56 -2.91 -21.83
C LEU A 422 13.63 -4.19 -22.69
N ALA A 423 13.43 -5.36 -22.08
CA ALA A 423 13.38 -6.65 -22.75
C ALA A 423 11.96 -7.00 -23.19
#